data_5e224f4f2df9536ad0a45e74f098aeb4
#
_entry.id   5e224f4f2df9536ad0a45e74f098aeb4
#
_cell.length_a   1.000
_cell.length_b   1.000
_cell.length_c   1.000
_cell.angle_alpha   90.00
_cell.angle_beta   90.00
_cell.angle_gamma   90.00
#
_symmetry.space_group_name_H-M   'P 1'
#
loop_
_entity.id
_entity.type
_entity.pdbx_description
1 polymer ?
#
loop_
_entity_poly.entity_id
_entity_poly.type
_entity_poly.pdbx_seq_one_letter_code
_entity_poly.pdbx_strand_id
1 'polypeptide(L)'
;EPSRRQRQMCIRDRSETQRFVFDKLVIACGAFSKKLTDKLHESIPLDTERGYHVHFKDFDHLISRPVVNSNRGFGMSPMDQGLRVVGTVEFGGLENALSKNRIKNLILNAKEMLDGLPEHKDEWLGFRPTLPDFLPVIGPSKNYENVYYSFGHHHLGWTLGAISGKIVSGMIANENTNMDLKPYSSVRFA
;
A
#
# COMPACT_ATOMS: atom_id res chain seq x y z
N GLU A 1 35.33 -15.99 0.31
CA GLU A 1 34.21 -16.23 -0.62
C GLU A 1 33.05 -16.81 0.16
N PRO A 2 31.83 -16.27 0.02
CA PRO A 2 30.66 -16.85 0.68
C PRO A 2 30.38 -18.24 0.13
N SER A 3 30.10 -19.18 1.02
CA SER A 3 29.91 -20.59 0.68
C SER A 3 28.77 -20.76 -0.34
N ARG A 4 28.86 -21.79 -1.19
CA ARG A 4 27.84 -22.14 -2.21
C ARG A 4 26.41 -22.30 -1.63
N ARG A 5 26.27 -22.58 -0.33
CA ARG A 5 24.96 -22.68 0.36
C ARG A 5 24.28 -21.32 0.55
N GLN A 6 25.02 -20.25 0.74
CA GLN A 6 24.45 -18.89 0.87
C GLN A 6 23.92 -18.36 -0.46
N ARG A 7 24.41 -18.84 -1.60
CA ARG A 7 23.93 -18.46 -2.94
C ARG A 7 22.65 -19.19 -3.38
N GLN A 8 22.17 -20.18 -2.65
CA GLN A 8 21.01 -20.99 -3.04
C GLN A 8 19.67 -20.50 -2.49
N MET A 9 19.63 -19.43 -1.70
CA MET A 9 18.39 -18.83 -1.24
C MET A 9 17.84 -17.83 -2.26
N CYS A 10 17.66 -18.28 -3.48
CA CYS A 10 16.91 -17.53 -4.47
C CYS A 10 15.43 -17.74 -4.22
N ILE A 11 14.73 -16.71 -3.79
CA ILE A 11 13.28 -16.72 -3.79
C ILE A 11 12.84 -16.84 -5.25
N ARG A 12 12.07 -17.89 -5.54
CA ARG A 12 11.45 -18.04 -6.86
C ARG A 12 10.39 -16.99 -7.02
N ASP A 13 10.72 -15.90 -7.68
CA ASP A 13 9.69 -15.05 -8.22
C ASP A 13 9.22 -15.66 -9.54
N ARG A 14 7.92 -15.87 -9.69
CA ARG A 14 7.32 -16.46 -10.87
C ARG A 14 7.07 -15.39 -11.94
N SER A 15 8.02 -15.20 -12.82
CA SER A 15 7.66 -15.32 -14.22
C SER A 15 7.81 -16.82 -14.57
N GLU A 16 6.88 -17.46 -15.20
CA GLU A 16 6.85 -18.93 -15.42
C GLU A 16 8.08 -19.48 -16.15
N THR A 17 9.02 -18.64 -16.57
CA THR A 17 10.11 -18.97 -17.49
C THR A 17 11.51 -18.52 -17.06
N GLN A 18 11.68 -17.64 -16.07
CA GLN A 18 13.03 -17.14 -15.74
C GLN A 18 13.35 -17.19 -14.25
N ARG A 19 14.54 -17.65 -13.92
CA ARG A 19 15.13 -17.66 -12.58
C ARG A 19 16.13 -16.52 -12.48
N PHE A 20 15.91 -15.62 -11.52
CA PHE A 20 16.85 -14.56 -11.19
C PHE A 20 17.69 -14.95 -9.98
N VAL A 21 18.97 -14.57 -10.01
CA VAL A 21 19.89 -14.72 -8.88
C VAL A 21 20.31 -13.30 -8.47
N PHE A 22 20.16 -12.97 -7.20
CA PHE A 22 20.52 -11.67 -6.65
C PHE A 22 21.10 -11.81 -5.24
N ASP A 23 21.89 -10.84 -4.82
CA ASP A 23 22.55 -10.84 -3.51
C ASP A 23 21.62 -10.35 -2.40
N LYS A 24 20.74 -9.41 -2.69
CA LYS A 24 19.80 -8.81 -1.75
C LYS A 24 18.41 -8.72 -2.35
N LEU A 25 17.39 -8.90 -1.53
CA LEU A 25 15.98 -8.77 -1.89
C LEU A 25 15.29 -7.74 -1.01
N VAL A 26 14.54 -6.83 -1.62
CA VAL A 26 13.64 -5.92 -0.90
C VAL A 26 12.20 -6.26 -1.24
N ILE A 27 11.39 -6.61 -0.23
CA ILE A 27 9.96 -6.81 -0.37
C ILE A 27 9.26 -5.48 -0.08
N ALA A 28 8.70 -4.86 -1.13
CA ALA A 28 8.02 -3.57 -1.09
C ALA A 28 6.69 -3.60 -1.85
N CYS A 29 5.95 -4.72 -1.75
CA CYS A 29 4.76 -5.03 -2.56
C CYS A 29 3.46 -4.52 -1.92
N GLY A 30 3.51 -3.52 -1.02
CA GLY A 30 2.32 -2.95 -0.38
C GLY A 30 1.47 -4.02 0.31
N ALA A 31 0.17 -4.05 0.05
CA ALA A 31 -0.76 -5.01 0.65
C ALA A 31 -0.48 -6.48 0.25
N PHE A 32 0.23 -6.70 -0.85
CA PHE A 32 0.59 -8.05 -1.33
C PHE A 32 1.83 -8.62 -0.65
N SER A 33 2.56 -7.83 0.15
CA SER A 33 3.78 -8.25 0.83
C SER A 33 3.57 -9.45 1.75
N LYS A 34 2.39 -9.57 2.39
CA LYS A 34 2.05 -10.70 3.24
C LYS A 34 2.20 -12.05 2.53
N LYS A 35 1.77 -12.14 1.27
CA LYS A 35 1.90 -13.39 0.48
C LYS A 35 3.37 -13.83 0.31
N LEU A 36 4.31 -12.88 0.38
CA LEU A 36 5.74 -13.15 0.27
C LEU A 36 6.36 -13.45 1.64
N THR A 37 6.00 -12.68 2.69
CA THR A 37 6.51 -12.94 4.05
C THR A 37 6.06 -14.28 4.59
N ASP A 38 4.83 -14.71 4.31
CA ASP A 38 4.32 -16.02 4.69
C ASP A 38 5.15 -17.17 4.05
N LYS A 39 5.64 -16.98 2.80
CA LYS A 39 6.56 -17.94 2.14
C LYS A 39 7.96 -17.96 2.78
N LEU A 40 8.34 -16.91 3.46
CA LEU A 40 9.57 -16.81 4.23
C LEU A 40 9.40 -17.28 5.69
N HIS A 41 8.24 -17.84 6.01
CA HIS A 41 7.88 -18.26 7.36
C HIS A 41 7.95 -17.12 8.39
N GLU A 42 7.65 -15.89 7.96
CA GLU A 42 7.50 -14.72 8.81
C GLU A 42 6.05 -14.25 8.81
N SER A 43 5.36 -14.52 9.91
CA SER A 43 3.97 -14.10 10.08
C SER A 43 3.92 -12.64 10.52
N ILE A 44 3.57 -11.75 9.58
CA ILE A 44 3.36 -10.33 9.84
C ILE A 44 1.86 -10.06 9.70
N PRO A 45 1.20 -9.40 10.68
CA PRO A 45 -0.24 -9.18 10.68
C PRO A 45 -0.66 -8.05 9.72
N LEU A 46 -0.18 -8.13 8.47
CA LEU A 46 -0.53 -7.20 7.42
C LEU A 46 -1.91 -7.55 6.86
N ASP A 47 -2.81 -6.59 6.89
CA ASP A 47 -4.13 -6.67 6.26
C ASP A 47 -4.30 -5.49 5.28
N THR A 48 -5.47 -5.36 4.70
CA THR A 48 -5.77 -4.26 3.79
C THR A 48 -7.04 -3.52 4.17
N GLU A 49 -6.92 -2.21 4.29
CA GLU A 49 -8.04 -1.30 4.27
C GLU A 49 -8.38 -0.94 2.83
N ARG A 50 -9.48 -1.48 2.34
CA ARG A 50 -9.96 -1.24 0.99
C ARG A 50 -10.57 0.14 0.90
N GLY A 51 -10.09 0.95 -0.05
CA GLY A 51 -10.58 2.29 -0.33
C GLY A 51 -11.22 2.34 -1.72
N TYR A 52 -12.22 3.18 -1.87
CA TYR A 52 -13.01 3.29 -3.09
C TYR A 52 -12.94 4.69 -3.66
N HIS A 53 -12.97 4.81 -4.99
CA HIS A 53 -13.28 6.07 -5.63
C HIS A 53 -14.10 5.89 -6.90
N VAL A 54 -14.77 6.99 -7.28
CA VAL A 54 -15.44 7.15 -8.56
C VAL A 54 -14.98 8.43 -9.23
N HIS A 55 -15.01 8.48 -10.56
CA HIS A 55 -14.72 9.66 -11.34
C HIS A 55 -15.97 10.16 -12.09
N PHE A 56 -16.17 11.48 -12.03
CA PHE A 56 -17.11 12.21 -12.87
C PHE A 56 -16.28 13.00 -13.89
N LYS A 57 -16.26 12.50 -15.11
CA LYS A 57 -15.43 13.08 -16.18
C LYS A 57 -15.89 14.51 -16.49
N ASP A 58 -14.93 15.39 -16.75
CA ASP A 58 -15.15 16.79 -17.14
C ASP A 58 -15.86 17.66 -16.09
N PHE A 59 -15.92 17.21 -14.82
CA PHE A 59 -16.56 17.93 -13.69
C PHE A 59 -15.57 18.44 -12.62
N ASP A 60 -14.28 18.55 -12.95
CA ASP A 60 -13.24 19.12 -12.08
C ASP A 60 -13.49 20.59 -11.76
N HIS A 61 -14.15 21.33 -12.64
CA HIS A 61 -14.45 22.75 -12.50
C HIS A 61 -15.45 23.08 -11.36
N LEU A 62 -16.19 22.11 -10.85
CA LEU A 62 -17.17 22.34 -9.76
C LEU A 62 -16.54 22.70 -8.43
N ILE A 63 -15.30 22.31 -8.21
CA ILE A 63 -14.54 22.67 -7.01
C ILE A 63 -13.11 23.06 -7.40
N SER A 64 -12.55 24.07 -6.74
CA SER A 64 -11.20 24.57 -7.03
C SER A 64 -10.10 23.93 -6.18
N ARG A 65 -10.47 23.16 -5.18
CA ARG A 65 -9.56 22.53 -4.24
C ARG A 65 -10.17 21.26 -3.65
N PRO A 66 -9.36 20.33 -3.08
CA PRO A 66 -9.91 19.17 -2.36
C PRO A 66 -10.82 19.59 -1.20
N VAL A 67 -11.95 18.91 -1.07
CA VAL A 67 -12.96 19.12 -0.02
C VAL A 67 -13.20 17.78 0.67
N VAL A 68 -13.25 17.78 2.01
CA VAL A 68 -13.55 16.60 2.81
C VAL A 68 -14.82 16.82 3.62
N ASN A 69 -15.77 15.90 3.52
CA ASN A 69 -16.92 15.83 4.40
C ASN A 69 -16.65 14.81 5.52
N SER A 70 -16.16 15.29 6.65
CA SER A 70 -15.79 14.44 7.78
C SER A 70 -16.97 13.69 8.39
N ASN A 71 -18.17 14.26 8.36
CA ASN A 71 -19.38 13.63 8.92
C ASN A 71 -19.80 12.39 8.12
N ARG A 72 -19.52 12.37 6.82
CA ARG A 72 -19.90 11.28 5.92
C ARG A 72 -18.69 10.42 5.49
N GLY A 73 -17.47 10.79 5.91
CA GLY A 73 -16.25 10.00 5.67
C GLY A 73 -15.86 9.89 4.19
N PHE A 74 -16.05 10.97 3.40
CA PHE A 74 -15.60 11.01 2.01
C PHE A 74 -15.00 12.37 1.63
N GLY A 75 -14.25 12.38 0.54
CA GLY A 75 -13.65 13.58 -0.01
C GLY A 75 -13.86 13.68 -1.52
N MET A 76 -13.74 14.90 -2.02
CA MET A 76 -13.78 15.21 -3.45
C MET A 76 -12.53 15.99 -3.81
N SER A 77 -11.97 15.73 -4.99
CA SER A 77 -10.80 16.43 -5.49
C SER A 77 -10.91 16.68 -6.99
N PRO A 78 -10.62 17.92 -7.45
CA PRO A 78 -10.45 18.17 -8.87
C PRO A 78 -9.17 17.46 -9.35
N MET A 79 -9.26 16.77 -10.45
CA MET A 79 -8.16 16.04 -11.10
C MET A 79 -8.19 16.35 -12.58
N ASP A 80 -7.06 16.19 -13.29
CA ASP A 80 -6.97 16.42 -14.73
C ASP A 80 -7.99 15.63 -15.57
N GLN A 81 -8.51 14.53 -15.00
CA GLN A 81 -9.48 13.66 -15.67
C GLN A 81 -10.93 13.90 -15.21
N GLY A 82 -11.19 14.93 -14.40
CA GLY A 82 -12.49 15.26 -13.86
C GLY A 82 -12.55 15.27 -12.33
N LEU A 83 -13.74 15.22 -11.76
CA LEU A 83 -13.94 15.21 -10.30
C LEU A 83 -13.79 13.78 -9.76
N ARG A 84 -12.83 13.58 -8.87
CA ARG A 84 -12.69 12.33 -8.10
C ARG A 84 -13.43 12.42 -6.78
N VAL A 85 -14.30 11.47 -6.52
CA VAL A 85 -14.95 11.26 -5.21
C VAL A 85 -14.37 10.01 -4.58
N VAL A 86 -13.77 10.14 -3.39
CA VAL A 86 -13.03 9.09 -2.70
C VAL A 86 -13.53 8.94 -1.26
N GLY A 87 -13.58 7.72 -0.76
CA GLY A 87 -13.94 7.50 0.64
C GLY A 87 -14.08 6.03 0.98
N THR A 88 -14.64 5.84 2.15
CA THR A 88 -14.94 4.56 2.77
C THR A 88 -13.69 3.73 3.11
N VAL A 89 -13.82 2.92 4.15
CA VAL A 89 -12.85 1.91 4.55
C VAL A 89 -13.58 0.59 4.69
N GLU A 90 -12.99 -0.47 4.19
CA GLU A 90 -13.52 -1.82 4.29
C GLU A 90 -12.39 -2.81 4.55
N PHE A 91 -12.58 -3.67 5.54
CA PHE A 91 -11.76 -4.85 5.75
C PHE A 91 -12.38 -6.01 4.99
N GLY A 92 -11.87 -6.30 3.82
CA GLY A 92 -12.44 -7.30 2.91
C GLY A 92 -11.39 -8.16 2.20
N GLY A 93 -10.14 -8.05 2.63
CA GLY A 93 -9.02 -8.78 2.04
C GLY A 93 -8.73 -8.36 0.59
N LEU A 94 -7.86 -9.11 -0.06
CA LEU A 94 -7.37 -8.81 -1.41
C LEU A 94 -8.24 -9.41 -2.53
N GLU A 95 -8.99 -10.48 -2.24
CA GLU A 95 -9.62 -11.32 -3.26
C GLU A 95 -11.11 -10.99 -3.48
N ASN A 96 -11.76 -10.33 -2.52
CA ASN A 96 -13.18 -10.02 -2.62
C ASN A 96 -13.46 -8.97 -3.70
N ALA A 97 -14.55 -9.15 -4.43
CA ALA A 97 -15.01 -8.20 -5.44
C ALA A 97 -15.30 -6.81 -4.85
N LEU A 98 -15.27 -5.79 -5.70
CA LEU A 98 -15.67 -4.42 -5.36
C LEU A 98 -17.11 -4.37 -4.86
N SER A 99 -17.35 -3.67 -3.75
CA SER A 99 -18.69 -3.49 -3.17
C SER A 99 -19.47 -2.41 -3.90
N LYS A 100 -20.48 -2.82 -4.67
CA LYS A 100 -21.38 -1.90 -5.39
C LYS A 100 -22.15 -0.97 -4.46
N ASN A 101 -22.48 -1.41 -3.24
CA ASN A 101 -23.15 -0.58 -2.25
C ASN A 101 -22.28 0.59 -1.78
N ARG A 102 -20.97 0.37 -1.62
CA ARG A 102 -20.04 1.44 -1.25
C ARG A 102 -19.89 2.47 -2.36
N ILE A 103 -19.80 2.01 -3.60
CA ILE A 103 -19.81 2.89 -4.78
C ILE A 103 -21.08 3.73 -4.83
N LYS A 104 -22.26 3.07 -4.70
CA LYS A 104 -23.55 3.76 -4.68
C LYS A 104 -23.61 4.84 -3.60
N ASN A 105 -23.12 4.55 -2.40
CA ASN A 105 -23.11 5.52 -1.30
C ASN A 105 -22.18 6.71 -1.59
N LEU A 106 -21.01 6.49 -2.21
CA LEU A 106 -20.13 7.60 -2.62
C LEU A 106 -20.81 8.52 -3.63
N ILE A 107 -21.50 7.94 -4.62
CA ILE A 107 -22.23 8.69 -5.65
C ILE A 107 -23.37 9.50 -5.02
N LEU A 108 -24.17 8.89 -4.16
CA LEU A 108 -25.27 9.57 -3.46
C LEU A 108 -24.76 10.74 -2.62
N ASN A 109 -23.71 10.53 -1.83
CA ASN A 109 -23.11 11.56 -1.01
C ASN A 109 -22.56 12.72 -1.84
N ALA A 110 -21.95 12.45 -3.00
CA ALA A 110 -21.46 13.47 -3.90
C ALA A 110 -22.61 14.29 -4.52
N LYS A 111 -23.67 13.60 -4.99
CA LYS A 111 -24.86 14.23 -5.59
C LYS A 111 -25.67 15.09 -4.59
N GLU A 112 -25.61 14.78 -3.30
CA GLU A 112 -26.20 15.61 -2.25
C GLU A 112 -25.41 16.89 -1.95
N MET A 113 -24.12 16.91 -2.29
CA MET A 113 -23.26 18.10 -2.07
C MET A 113 -23.08 18.95 -3.32
N LEU A 114 -23.19 18.36 -4.49
CA LEU A 114 -22.98 19.02 -5.78
C LEU A 114 -24.14 18.66 -6.72
N ASP A 115 -24.88 19.69 -7.10
CA ASP A 115 -25.93 19.53 -8.08
C ASP A 115 -25.38 19.27 -9.49
N GLY A 116 -26.17 18.57 -10.30
CA GLY A 116 -25.87 18.37 -11.72
C GLY A 116 -24.80 17.33 -12.04
N LEU A 117 -24.33 16.54 -11.07
CA LEU A 117 -23.40 15.45 -11.36
C LEU A 117 -24.06 14.39 -12.26
N PRO A 118 -23.40 14.01 -13.36
CA PRO A 118 -23.92 13.00 -14.30
C PRO A 118 -23.79 11.58 -13.75
N GLU A 119 -23.96 10.61 -14.63
CA GLU A 119 -23.50 9.24 -14.34
C GLU A 119 -21.98 9.19 -14.21
N HIS A 120 -21.49 8.45 -13.21
CA HIS A 120 -20.06 8.22 -13.05
C HIS A 120 -19.53 7.26 -14.12
N LYS A 121 -18.24 7.36 -14.46
CA LYS A 121 -17.65 6.50 -15.48
C LYS A 121 -16.81 5.37 -14.90
N ASP A 122 -15.94 5.68 -13.95
CA ASP A 122 -14.93 4.75 -13.48
C ASP A 122 -15.09 4.47 -11.99
N GLU A 123 -15.10 3.19 -11.66
CA GLU A 123 -15.10 2.70 -10.29
C GLU A 123 -13.74 2.08 -9.98
N TRP A 124 -13.15 2.43 -8.86
CA TRP A 124 -11.85 1.92 -8.48
C TRP A 124 -11.83 1.44 -7.03
N LEU A 125 -11.08 0.35 -6.84
CA LEU A 125 -10.80 -0.24 -5.54
C LEU A 125 -9.29 -0.29 -5.31
N GLY A 126 -8.84 0.27 -4.19
CA GLY A 126 -7.43 0.21 -3.77
C GLY A 126 -7.25 -0.47 -2.44
N PHE A 127 -6.04 -0.99 -2.25
CA PHE A 127 -5.67 -1.78 -1.08
C PHE A 127 -4.60 -1.04 -0.28
N ARG A 128 -4.99 -0.42 0.85
CA ARG A 128 -4.04 0.22 1.76
C ARG A 128 -3.40 -0.86 2.62
N PRO A 129 -2.09 -1.00 2.61
CA PRO A 129 -1.39 -1.99 3.43
C PRO A 129 -1.39 -1.54 4.89
N THR A 130 -2.20 -2.18 5.73
CA THR A 130 -2.43 -1.76 7.11
C THR A 130 -1.89 -2.77 8.10
N LEU A 131 -1.24 -2.28 9.14
CA LEU A 131 -0.75 -3.04 10.28
C LEU A 131 -1.50 -2.60 11.54
N PRO A 132 -1.64 -3.44 12.57
CA PRO A 132 -2.44 -3.13 13.75
C PRO A 132 -2.00 -1.87 14.52
N ASP A 133 -0.70 -1.54 14.45
CA ASP A 133 -0.09 -0.36 15.08
C ASP A 133 0.06 0.84 14.14
N PHE A 134 -0.39 0.73 12.89
CA PHE A 134 -0.26 1.75 11.84
C PHE A 134 1.18 2.15 11.49
N LEU A 135 2.19 1.45 12.00
CA LEU A 135 3.59 1.68 11.64
C LEU A 135 4.02 0.75 10.51
N PRO A 136 4.77 1.22 9.51
CA PRO A 136 5.28 0.36 8.45
C PRO A 136 6.30 -0.65 8.99
N VAL A 137 6.52 -1.73 8.25
CA VAL A 137 7.67 -2.61 8.44
C VAL A 137 8.81 -2.13 7.55
N ILE A 138 9.90 -1.69 8.17
CA ILE A 138 11.13 -1.23 7.49
C ILE A 138 12.32 -1.87 8.20
N GLY A 139 13.07 -2.71 7.50
CA GLY A 139 14.25 -3.34 8.07
C GLY A 139 14.54 -4.72 7.54
N PRO A 140 15.53 -5.42 8.12
CA PRO A 140 15.90 -6.76 7.70
C PRO A 140 14.83 -7.79 8.10
N SER A 141 14.78 -8.87 7.36
CA SER A 141 14.07 -10.08 7.72
C SER A 141 14.68 -10.70 8.99
N LYS A 142 13.84 -11.31 9.82
CA LYS A 142 14.26 -12.08 10.99
C LYS A 142 14.99 -13.37 10.60
N ASN A 143 14.54 -14.00 9.52
CA ASN A 143 14.97 -15.34 9.13
C ASN A 143 16.05 -15.35 8.05
N TYR A 144 16.24 -14.23 7.32
CA TYR A 144 17.11 -14.18 6.12
C TYR A 144 17.94 -12.90 6.06
N GLU A 145 19.26 -13.01 6.19
CA GLU A 145 20.18 -11.87 6.24
C GLU A 145 20.21 -11.02 4.96
N ASN A 146 19.78 -11.57 3.85
CA ASN A 146 19.78 -10.89 2.55
C ASN A 146 18.40 -10.38 2.13
N VAL A 147 17.39 -10.44 3.01
CA VAL A 147 16.03 -9.98 2.73
C VAL A 147 15.71 -8.77 3.59
N TYR A 148 15.11 -7.76 2.98
CA TYR A 148 14.69 -6.51 3.62
C TYR A 148 13.23 -6.23 3.31
N TYR A 149 12.57 -5.48 4.18
CA TYR A 149 11.18 -5.09 4.10
C TYR A 149 11.00 -3.59 4.01
N SER A 150 10.04 -3.14 3.19
CA SER A 150 9.56 -1.77 3.13
C SER A 150 8.10 -1.76 2.70
N PHE A 151 7.19 -2.04 3.62
CA PHE A 151 5.74 -2.09 3.34
C PHE A 151 4.90 -1.73 4.57
N GLY A 152 3.58 -1.68 4.41
CA GLY A 152 2.67 -1.42 5.52
C GLY A 152 2.49 0.06 5.85
N HIS A 153 2.75 0.96 4.91
CA HIS A 153 2.70 2.41 5.10
C HIS A 153 1.28 2.99 5.16
N HIS A 154 0.25 2.16 5.20
CA HIS A 154 -1.13 2.58 5.23
C HIS A 154 -1.47 3.52 4.04
N HIS A 155 -2.03 4.71 4.30
CA HIS A 155 -2.27 5.73 3.27
C HIS A 155 -1.09 6.71 3.08
N LEU A 156 0.02 6.51 3.78
CA LEU A 156 1.20 7.38 3.73
C LEU A 156 2.32 6.85 2.84
N GLY A 157 2.12 5.73 2.14
CA GLY A 157 3.18 5.08 1.36
C GLY A 157 3.80 5.97 0.29
N TRP A 158 3.00 6.80 -0.36
CA TRP A 158 3.49 7.76 -1.33
C TRP A 158 4.38 8.84 -0.69
N THR A 159 3.96 9.38 0.44
CA THR A 159 4.70 10.41 1.20
C THR A 159 6.00 9.86 1.80
N LEU A 160 5.95 8.64 2.33
CA LEU A 160 7.07 8.03 3.06
C LEU A 160 7.99 7.19 2.16
N GLY A 161 7.66 6.99 0.89
CA GLY A 161 8.38 6.11 -0.01
C GLY A 161 9.87 6.46 -0.15
N ALA A 162 10.17 7.75 -0.35
CA ALA A 162 11.54 8.22 -0.52
C ALA A 162 12.41 8.00 0.73
N ILE A 163 11.89 8.33 1.91
CA ILE A 163 12.65 8.13 3.17
C ILE A 163 12.80 6.65 3.50
N SER A 164 11.75 5.84 3.28
CA SER A 164 11.82 4.39 3.49
C SER A 164 12.85 3.74 2.56
N GLY A 165 12.86 4.15 1.29
CA GLY A 165 13.87 3.70 0.33
C GLY A 165 15.29 4.08 0.75
N LYS A 166 15.51 5.31 1.23
CA LYS A 166 16.81 5.76 1.74
C LYS A 166 17.26 4.92 2.94
N ILE A 167 16.37 4.64 3.89
CA ILE A 167 16.66 3.82 5.06
C ILE A 167 17.09 2.41 4.64
N VAL A 168 16.31 1.74 3.79
CA VAL A 168 16.65 0.38 3.33
C VAL A 168 17.92 0.35 2.53
N SER A 169 18.16 1.33 1.65
CA SER A 169 19.41 1.47 0.90
C SER A 169 20.62 1.60 1.83
N GLY A 170 20.52 2.46 2.85
CA GLY A 170 21.60 2.62 3.85
C GLY A 170 21.88 1.32 4.62
N MET A 171 20.81 0.59 5.03
CA MET A 171 20.99 -0.73 5.67
C MET A 171 21.71 -1.72 4.76
N ILE A 172 21.36 -1.79 3.49
CA ILE A 172 22.00 -2.68 2.50
C ILE A 172 23.45 -2.30 2.29
N ALA A 173 23.77 -1.01 2.33
CA ALA A 173 25.13 -0.47 2.19
C ALA A 173 25.93 -0.53 3.52
N ASN A 174 25.35 -1.01 4.62
CA ASN A 174 25.91 -0.97 5.97
C ASN A 174 26.25 0.46 6.47
N GLU A 175 25.46 1.43 6.04
CA GLU A 175 25.53 2.82 6.49
C GLU A 175 24.72 3.03 7.77
N ASN A 176 25.17 3.96 8.63
CA ASN A 176 24.40 4.34 9.81
C ASN A 176 23.21 5.22 9.40
N THR A 177 22.00 4.77 9.68
CA THR A 177 20.77 5.50 9.35
C THR A 177 20.46 6.66 10.27
N ASN A 178 21.16 6.79 11.40
CA ASN A 178 20.93 7.79 12.47
C ASN A 178 19.48 7.86 12.97
N MET A 179 18.75 6.76 12.85
CA MET A 179 17.34 6.64 13.27
C MET A 179 17.16 5.40 14.14
N ASP A 180 16.32 5.49 15.16
CA ASP A 180 15.86 4.30 15.87
C ASP A 180 14.81 3.57 15.01
N LEU A 181 15.20 2.42 14.48
CA LEU A 181 14.37 1.60 13.60
C LEU A 181 13.69 0.44 14.32
N LYS A 182 13.90 0.28 15.62
CA LYS A 182 13.25 -0.76 16.42
C LYS A 182 11.72 -0.76 16.29
N PRO A 183 11.02 0.40 16.33
CA PRO A 183 9.58 0.44 16.17
C PRO A 183 9.08 -0.06 14.81
N TYR A 184 9.95 -0.08 13.80
CA TYR A 184 9.61 -0.48 12.43
C TYR A 184 10.05 -1.90 12.07
N SER A 185 10.72 -2.59 12.98
CA SER A 185 11.19 -3.96 12.75
C SER A 185 10.03 -4.95 12.68
N SER A 186 10.14 -5.96 11.80
CA SER A 186 9.18 -7.09 11.74
C SER A 186 9.13 -7.90 13.03
N VAL A 187 10.21 -7.89 13.81
CA VAL A 187 10.34 -8.62 15.08
C VAL A 187 9.33 -8.13 16.15
N ARG A 188 8.79 -6.91 16.02
CA ARG A 188 7.77 -6.40 16.96
C ARG A 188 6.44 -7.18 16.94
N PHE A 189 6.27 -8.06 15.95
CA PHE A 189 5.12 -8.96 15.83
C PHE A 189 5.45 -10.43 16.12
N ALA A 190 6.64 -10.71 16.64
CA ALA A 190 7.11 -12.08 16.92
C ALA A 190 6.67 -12.57 18.30
#